data_305819076bdce842304bb9737b4fadd9
#
_entry.id   305819076bdce842304bb9737b4fadd9
#
_cell.length_a   1.000
_cell.length_b   1.000
_cell.length_c   1.000
_cell.angle_alpha   90.00
_cell.angle_beta   90.00
_cell.angle_gamma   90.00
#
_symmetry.space_group_name_H-M   'P 1'
#
loop_
_entity.id
_entity.type
_entity.pdbx_description
1 polymer ?
#
loop_
_entity_poly.entity_id
_entity_poly.type
_entity_poly.pdbx_seq_one_letter_code
_entity_poly.pdbx_strand_id
1 'polypeptide(L)'
;MDQGLRGVVRRRAGDACEYGRLPQQGTPLIAFHIEHIVLRQHRGTDDPDGLALACDRCNAYKGPNLTSIDPDTSTVVAFFSPRADVWSEHFVVRDGHVPGLTPTGRATVRLLNMNAARRVELRGESSAKVDL
;
A
#
# COMPACT_ATOMS: atom_id res chain seq x y z
N MET A 1 -1.84 -16.56 -12.17
CA MET A 1 -0.50 -15.94 -12.09
C MET A 1 0.48 -16.99 -11.60
N ASP A 2 1.62 -17.15 -12.26
CA ASP A 2 2.60 -18.17 -11.89
C ASP A 2 3.38 -17.79 -10.63
N GLN A 3 4.01 -18.81 -10.03
CA GLN A 3 4.73 -18.62 -8.76
C GLN A 3 6.03 -17.83 -8.95
N GLY A 4 6.65 -17.89 -10.12
CA GLY A 4 7.84 -17.12 -10.40
C GLY A 4 7.55 -15.62 -10.38
N LEU A 5 6.46 -15.21 -10.99
CA LEU A 5 6.02 -13.83 -11.01
C LEU A 5 5.64 -13.35 -9.59
N ARG A 6 4.93 -14.17 -8.82
CA ARG A 6 4.60 -13.87 -7.43
C ARG A 6 5.87 -13.64 -6.60
N GLY A 7 6.88 -14.48 -6.79
CA GLY A 7 8.16 -14.34 -6.10
C GLY A 7 8.87 -13.03 -6.43
N VAL A 8 8.86 -12.64 -7.69
CA VAL A 8 9.44 -11.35 -8.13
C VAL A 8 8.77 -10.18 -7.41
N VAL A 9 7.43 -10.16 -7.39
CA VAL A 9 6.67 -9.08 -6.75
C VAL A 9 6.94 -9.03 -5.25
N ARG A 10 6.92 -10.18 -4.56
CA ARG A 10 7.17 -10.26 -3.13
C ARG A 10 8.58 -9.81 -2.75
N ARG A 11 9.60 -10.25 -3.48
CA ARG A 11 10.99 -9.87 -3.21
C ARG A 11 11.21 -8.38 -3.42
N ARG A 12 10.66 -7.82 -4.51
CA ARG A 12 10.77 -6.39 -4.79
C ARG A 12 10.14 -5.54 -3.69
N ALA A 13 9.02 -6.01 -3.13
CA ALA A 13 8.31 -5.33 -2.04
C ALA A 13 8.98 -5.52 -0.67
N GLY A 14 9.99 -6.37 -0.56
CA GLY A 14 10.56 -6.74 0.74
C GLY A 14 9.55 -7.47 1.63
N ASP A 15 8.63 -8.19 1.00
CA ASP A 15 7.54 -8.93 1.66
C ASP A 15 6.69 -8.04 2.60
N ALA A 16 6.51 -6.78 2.22
CA ALA A 16 5.69 -5.80 2.93
C ALA A 16 4.67 -5.19 1.97
N CYS A 17 3.53 -4.74 2.53
CA CYS A 17 2.52 -4.03 1.75
C CYS A 17 3.13 -2.76 1.14
N GLU A 18 3.06 -2.62 -0.18
CA GLU A 18 3.67 -1.48 -0.87
C GLU A 18 2.90 -0.18 -0.70
N TYR A 19 1.70 -0.22 -0.12
CA TYR A 19 0.92 0.96 0.25
C TYR A 19 1.09 1.29 1.72
N GLY A 20 0.59 0.45 2.61
CA GLY A 20 0.54 0.72 4.04
C GLY A 20 1.77 0.29 4.84
N ARG A 21 2.75 -0.33 4.21
CA ARG A 21 4.02 -0.76 4.81
C ARG A 21 3.87 -1.78 5.95
N LEU A 22 2.77 -2.53 5.98
CA LEU A 22 2.59 -3.61 6.94
C LEU A 22 3.45 -4.81 6.50
N PRO A 23 4.35 -5.34 7.32
CA PRO A 23 5.16 -6.50 6.94
C PRO A 23 4.37 -7.80 7.07
N GLN A 24 4.50 -8.70 6.11
CA GLN A 24 3.88 -10.02 6.17
C GLN A 24 4.43 -10.84 7.33
N GLN A 25 5.71 -10.74 7.60
CA GLN A 25 6.38 -11.52 8.64
C GLN A 25 5.81 -11.25 10.04
N GLY A 26 5.43 -10.01 10.33
CA GLY A 26 4.83 -9.64 11.61
C GLY A 26 3.33 -9.88 11.69
N THR A 27 2.69 -10.32 10.59
CA THR A 27 1.25 -10.45 10.48
C THR A 27 0.87 -11.75 9.76
N PRO A 28 1.23 -12.92 10.31
CA PRO A 28 1.09 -14.18 9.57
C PRO A 28 -0.37 -14.57 9.27
N LEU A 29 -1.34 -14.02 10.02
CA LEU A 29 -2.75 -14.31 9.81
C LEU A 29 -3.42 -13.36 8.81
N ILE A 30 -2.69 -12.36 8.32
CA ILE A 30 -3.22 -11.41 7.32
C ILE A 30 -2.81 -11.90 5.94
N ALA A 31 -3.80 -12.07 5.05
CA ALA A 31 -3.55 -12.45 3.67
C ALA A 31 -3.00 -11.26 2.89
N PHE A 32 -1.92 -11.48 2.15
CA PHE A 32 -1.37 -10.50 1.22
C PHE A 32 -1.69 -10.95 -0.20
N HIS A 33 -1.91 -9.96 -1.07
CA HIS A 33 -2.34 -10.17 -2.44
C HIS A 33 -1.37 -9.52 -3.42
N ILE A 34 -1.21 -10.16 -4.58
CA ILE A 34 -0.55 -9.52 -5.72
C ILE A 34 -1.68 -8.82 -6.48
N GLU A 35 -1.68 -7.49 -6.44
CA GLU A 35 -2.74 -6.72 -7.04
C GLU A 35 -2.26 -6.04 -8.34
N HIS A 36 -3.19 -5.82 -9.24
CA HIS A 36 -2.97 -5.00 -10.43
C HIS A 36 -3.11 -3.53 -10.03
N ILE A 37 -2.05 -2.74 -10.21
CA ILE A 37 -2.09 -1.30 -9.94
C ILE A 37 -3.18 -0.65 -10.78
N VAL A 38 -3.24 -1.06 -12.07
CA VAL A 38 -4.36 -0.78 -12.96
C VAL A 38 -5.09 -2.09 -13.19
N LEU A 39 -6.36 -2.19 -12.78
CA LEU A 39 -7.13 -3.42 -12.92
C LEU A 39 -7.36 -3.77 -14.40
N ARG A 40 -7.62 -5.05 -14.65
CA ARG A 40 -7.87 -5.56 -16.03
C ARG A 40 -9.03 -4.85 -16.70
N GLN A 41 -10.05 -4.42 -15.94
CA GLN A 41 -11.17 -3.65 -16.49
C GLN A 41 -10.72 -2.28 -17.03
N HIS A 42 -9.58 -1.78 -16.60
CA HIS A 42 -8.94 -0.56 -17.12
C HIS A 42 -7.74 -0.89 -18.02
N ARG A 43 -7.67 -2.14 -18.54
CA ARG A 43 -6.63 -2.62 -19.43
C ARG A 43 -5.26 -2.80 -18.77
N GLY A 44 -5.23 -3.04 -17.46
CA GLY A 44 -4.02 -3.45 -16.76
C GLY A 44 -3.57 -4.83 -17.22
N THR A 45 -2.27 -5.10 -17.15
CA THR A 45 -1.64 -6.34 -17.59
C THR A 45 -0.99 -7.07 -16.42
N ASP A 46 -0.51 -8.30 -16.68
CA ASP A 46 0.28 -9.07 -15.71
C ASP A 46 1.78 -8.75 -15.79
N ASP A 47 2.14 -7.63 -16.42
CA ASP A 47 3.52 -7.15 -16.45
C ASP A 47 3.96 -6.82 -15.00
N PRO A 48 5.16 -7.26 -14.56
CA PRO A 48 5.66 -6.95 -13.22
C PRO A 48 5.61 -5.47 -12.86
N ASP A 49 5.79 -4.58 -13.83
CA ASP A 49 5.71 -3.13 -13.61
C ASP A 49 4.29 -2.63 -13.33
N GLY A 50 3.29 -3.47 -13.55
CA GLY A 50 1.89 -3.17 -13.25
C GLY A 50 1.36 -3.86 -12.00
N LEU A 51 2.21 -4.55 -11.25
CA LEU A 51 1.82 -5.36 -10.09
C LEU A 51 2.44 -4.83 -8.81
N ALA A 52 1.72 -5.01 -7.69
CA ALA A 52 2.20 -4.63 -6.37
C ALA A 52 1.74 -5.64 -5.33
N LEU A 53 2.51 -5.77 -4.24
CA LEU A 53 2.10 -6.54 -3.08
C LEU A 53 1.28 -5.66 -2.16
N ALA A 54 0.08 -6.11 -1.79
CA ALA A 54 -0.81 -5.36 -0.91
C ALA A 54 -1.39 -6.26 0.17
N CYS A 55 -1.50 -5.74 1.39
CA CYS A 55 -2.23 -6.44 2.45
C CYS A 55 -3.72 -6.47 2.09
N ASP A 56 -4.49 -7.33 2.79
CA ASP A 56 -5.90 -7.54 2.48
C ASP A 56 -6.72 -6.25 2.51
N ARG A 57 -6.50 -5.38 3.48
CA ARG A 57 -7.24 -4.12 3.63
C ARG A 57 -6.90 -3.13 2.53
N CYS A 58 -5.62 -2.93 2.24
CA CYS A 58 -5.23 -2.03 1.15
C CYS A 58 -5.78 -2.53 -0.19
N ASN A 59 -5.70 -3.83 -0.44
CA ASN A 59 -6.26 -4.41 -1.65
C ASN A 59 -7.77 -4.17 -1.76
N ALA A 60 -8.50 -4.41 -0.66
CA ALA A 60 -9.96 -4.24 -0.64
C ALA A 60 -10.38 -2.78 -0.80
N TYR A 61 -9.76 -1.86 -0.05
CA TYR A 61 -10.14 -0.45 -0.09
C TYR A 61 -9.75 0.23 -1.39
N LYS A 62 -8.59 -0.14 -1.96
CA LYS A 62 -8.18 0.42 -3.24
C LYS A 62 -9.15 0.04 -4.36
N GLY A 63 -9.53 -1.25 -4.46
CA GLY A 63 -10.39 -1.71 -5.55
C GLY A 63 -9.86 -1.24 -6.90
N PRO A 64 -10.73 -0.73 -7.80
CA PRO A 64 -10.33 -0.25 -9.11
C PRO A 64 -9.87 1.22 -9.13
N ASN A 65 -9.76 1.88 -7.98
CA ASN A 65 -9.54 3.32 -7.93
C ASN A 65 -8.15 3.71 -8.45
N LEU A 66 -8.10 4.72 -9.31
CA LEU A 66 -6.88 5.36 -9.82
C LEU A 66 -6.76 6.79 -9.32
N THR A 67 -7.80 7.30 -8.67
CA THR A 67 -7.88 8.63 -8.07
C THR A 67 -8.58 8.54 -6.72
N SER A 68 -8.42 9.58 -5.91
CA SER A 68 -9.17 9.74 -4.68
C SER A 68 -9.29 11.22 -4.35
N ILE A 69 -9.87 11.55 -3.20
CA ILE A 69 -10.12 12.92 -2.79
C ILE A 69 -9.16 13.29 -1.67
N ASP A 70 -8.40 14.38 -1.85
CA ASP A 70 -7.60 14.94 -0.79
C ASP A 70 -8.55 15.53 0.27
N PRO A 71 -8.50 15.04 1.52
CA PRO A 71 -9.40 15.51 2.58
C PRO A 71 -9.17 16.96 2.97
N ASP A 72 -7.98 17.52 2.72
CA ASP A 72 -7.66 18.89 3.08
C ASP A 72 -8.19 19.91 2.07
N THR A 73 -8.24 19.55 0.80
CA THR A 73 -8.65 20.45 -0.28
C THR A 73 -9.96 20.09 -0.94
N SER A 74 -10.49 18.90 -0.67
CA SER A 74 -11.68 18.33 -1.32
C SER A 74 -11.55 18.19 -2.84
N THR A 75 -10.32 18.12 -3.35
CA THR A 75 -10.05 17.95 -4.78
C THR A 75 -9.72 16.51 -5.12
N VAL A 76 -10.06 16.13 -6.35
CA VAL A 76 -9.69 14.82 -6.89
C VAL A 76 -8.22 14.86 -7.28
N VAL A 77 -7.45 13.89 -6.81
CA VAL A 77 -6.01 13.78 -7.09
C VAL A 77 -5.67 12.34 -7.48
N ALA A 78 -4.52 12.15 -8.10
CA ALA A 78 -4.04 10.83 -8.45
C ALA A 78 -3.79 10.01 -7.18
N PHE A 79 -4.13 8.70 -7.25
CA PHE A 79 -3.81 7.76 -6.21
C PHE A 79 -2.32 7.40 -6.27
N PHE A 80 -1.73 7.09 -5.13
CA PHE A 80 -0.32 6.67 -5.07
C PHE A 80 -0.10 5.40 -5.90
N SER A 81 0.93 5.40 -6.75
CA SER A 81 1.35 4.23 -7.54
C SER A 81 2.71 3.75 -7.05
N PRO A 82 2.82 2.51 -6.55
CA PRO A 82 4.11 1.98 -6.10
C PRO A 82 5.18 1.89 -7.19
N ARG A 83 4.77 1.90 -8.47
CA ARG A 83 5.72 1.83 -9.60
C ARG A 83 6.13 3.21 -10.12
N ALA A 84 5.22 4.17 -10.11
CA ALA A 84 5.46 5.49 -10.68
C ALA A 84 5.96 6.50 -9.64
N ASP A 85 5.60 6.32 -8.38
CA ASP A 85 5.86 7.29 -7.32
C ASP A 85 6.87 6.75 -6.30
N VAL A 86 7.48 7.66 -5.54
CA VAL A 86 8.40 7.31 -4.46
C VAL A 86 7.64 7.43 -3.14
N TRP A 87 7.57 6.33 -2.38
CA TRP A 87 6.76 6.25 -1.17
C TRP A 87 7.12 7.35 -0.15
N SER A 88 8.41 7.56 0.10
CA SER A 88 8.88 8.52 1.11
C SER A 88 8.60 9.99 0.75
N GLU A 89 8.27 10.28 -0.51
CA GLU A 89 7.85 11.63 -0.91
C GLU A 89 6.40 11.92 -0.51
N HIS A 90 5.59 10.88 -0.31
CA HIS A 90 4.16 11.02 -0.05
C HIS A 90 3.76 10.63 1.37
N PHE A 91 4.59 9.87 2.06
CA PHE A 91 4.27 9.30 3.38
C PHE A 91 5.47 9.29 4.31
N VAL A 92 5.18 9.17 5.59
CA VAL A 92 6.17 8.89 6.63
C VAL A 92 5.51 7.99 7.67
N VAL A 93 6.29 7.17 8.38
CA VAL A 93 5.77 6.37 9.50
C VAL A 93 6.21 7.02 10.80
N ARG A 94 5.25 7.32 11.69
CA ARG A 94 5.49 7.89 13.02
C ARG A 94 4.66 7.13 14.04
N ASP A 95 5.33 6.37 14.90
CA ASP A 95 4.66 5.58 15.95
C ASP A 95 3.53 4.70 15.38
N GLY A 96 3.79 4.06 14.25
CA GLY A 96 2.83 3.21 13.56
C GLY A 96 1.82 3.95 12.70
N HIS A 97 1.66 5.25 12.85
CA HIS A 97 0.81 6.08 12.01
C HIS A 97 1.52 6.43 10.70
N VAL A 98 0.72 6.65 9.65
CA VAL A 98 1.23 7.05 8.34
C VAL A 98 0.57 8.37 7.94
N PRO A 99 1.16 9.52 8.29
CA PRO A 99 0.71 10.79 7.74
C PRO A 99 0.97 10.89 6.25
N GLY A 100 0.05 11.49 5.50
CA GLY A 100 0.25 11.84 4.10
C GLY A 100 0.92 13.21 4.01
N LEU A 101 1.99 13.30 3.24
CA LEU A 101 2.80 14.53 3.08
C LEU A 101 2.38 15.37 1.89
N THR A 102 1.60 14.82 0.98
CA THR A 102 1.17 15.45 -0.27
C THR A 102 -0.32 15.24 -0.46
N PRO A 103 -0.96 15.96 -1.40
CA PRO A 103 -2.36 15.67 -1.74
C PRO A 103 -2.60 14.20 -2.10
N THR A 104 -1.74 13.62 -2.94
CA THR A 104 -1.79 12.19 -3.28
C THR A 104 -1.63 11.30 -2.05
N GLY A 105 -0.66 11.62 -1.17
CA GLY A 105 -0.45 10.87 0.07
C GLY A 105 -1.66 10.94 1.00
N ARG A 106 -2.21 12.11 1.23
CA ARG A 106 -3.39 12.28 2.11
C ARG A 106 -4.62 11.55 1.58
N ALA A 107 -4.86 11.66 0.27
CA ALA A 107 -5.99 10.97 -0.36
C ALA A 107 -5.85 9.45 -0.27
N THR A 108 -4.63 8.94 -0.46
CA THR A 108 -4.32 7.51 -0.39
C THR A 108 -4.48 6.99 1.04
N VAL A 109 -3.92 7.69 2.03
CA VAL A 109 -4.06 7.32 3.46
C VAL A 109 -5.52 7.19 3.84
N ARG A 110 -6.34 8.15 3.44
CA ARG A 110 -7.77 8.15 3.77
C ARG A 110 -8.53 7.02 3.10
N LEU A 111 -8.36 6.84 1.79
CA LEU A 111 -9.08 5.79 1.06
C LEU A 111 -8.73 4.40 1.58
N LEU A 112 -7.45 4.15 1.85
CA LEU A 112 -6.98 2.86 2.33
C LEU A 112 -7.14 2.67 3.84
N ASN A 113 -7.64 3.69 4.54
CA ASN A 113 -7.81 3.67 6.00
C ASN A 113 -6.53 3.19 6.70
N MET A 114 -5.39 3.74 6.28
CA MET A 114 -4.07 3.29 6.75
C MET A 114 -3.86 3.47 8.25
N ASN A 115 -4.56 4.42 8.86
CA ASN A 115 -4.44 4.74 10.29
C ASN A 115 -5.55 4.15 11.15
N ALA A 116 -6.23 3.11 10.66
CA ALA A 116 -7.11 2.32 11.50
C ALA A 116 -6.33 1.77 12.71
N ALA A 117 -6.95 1.75 13.88
CA ALA A 117 -6.27 1.46 15.14
C ALA A 117 -5.45 0.16 15.10
N ARG A 118 -6.01 -0.91 14.57
CA ARG A 118 -5.31 -2.21 14.48
C ARG A 118 -4.09 -2.16 13.58
N ARG A 119 -4.16 -1.41 12.49
CA ARG A 119 -3.04 -1.28 11.54
C ARG A 119 -1.92 -0.44 12.12
N VAL A 120 -2.26 0.63 12.84
CA VAL A 120 -1.28 1.44 13.58
C VAL A 120 -0.55 0.57 14.61
N GLU A 121 -1.29 -0.20 15.37
CA GLU A 121 -0.76 -1.12 16.37
C GLU A 121 0.21 -2.13 15.74
N LEU A 122 -0.18 -2.77 14.64
CA LEU A 122 0.66 -3.77 13.96
C LEU A 122 1.94 -3.16 13.41
N ARG A 123 1.89 -1.95 12.85
CA ARG A 123 3.12 -1.26 12.39
C ARG A 123 4.02 -0.89 13.56
N GLY A 124 3.44 -0.42 14.66
CA GLY A 124 4.17 -0.08 15.86
C GLY A 124 4.92 -1.28 16.44
N GLU A 125 4.27 -2.44 16.53
CA GLU A 125 4.89 -3.69 16.97
C GLU A 125 6.04 -4.11 16.07
N SER A 126 5.87 -3.99 14.75
CA SER A 126 6.90 -4.35 13.77
C SER A 126 8.12 -3.43 13.88
N SER A 127 7.91 -2.13 14.07
CA SER A 127 9.01 -1.17 14.28
C SER A 127 9.77 -1.46 15.56
N ALA A 128 9.07 -1.78 16.65
CA ALA A 128 9.69 -2.13 17.92
C ALA A 128 10.56 -3.37 17.80
N LYS A 129 10.15 -4.37 17.01
CA LYS A 129 10.94 -5.58 16.76
C LYS A 129 12.19 -5.30 15.93
N VAL A 130 12.13 -4.35 15.01
CA VAL A 130 13.29 -3.98 14.18
C VAL A 130 14.32 -3.23 14.99
N ASP A 131 13.91 -2.46 15.97
CA ASP A 131 14.79 -1.66 16.82
C ASP A 131 15.55 -2.49 17.86
N LEU A 132 15.25 -3.77 17.95
CA LEU A 132 15.98 -4.69 18.82
C LEU A 132 17.19 -5.30 18.11
#